data_c543171b184dab2fbf22753651383cee
#
_entry.id   c543171b184dab2fbf22753651383cee
#
_cell.length_a   1.000
_cell.length_b   1.000
_cell.length_c   1.000
_cell.angle_alpha   90.00
_cell.angle_beta   90.00
_cell.angle_gamma   90.00
#
_symmetry.space_group_name_H-M   'P 1'
#
loop_
_entity.id
_entity.type
_entity.pdbx_description
1 polymer ?
#
loop_
_entity_poly.entity_id
_entity_poly.type
_entity_poly.pdbx_seq_one_letter_code
_entity_poly.pdbx_strand_id
1 'polypeptide(L)'
;MGMPDRESLGGPVACEPPFVAELRRLGVEVAEETYVYGGKLSRTPLRQRVVRVLATARRFSRLLREAEFDILHLNSSFDTMALLRDAATIQLLRPTRARIFVKFHGSDAALFETNRAELRSLVRFVLARVDGIGLLSAEERENFRRAGVEGQKLFVVKNVVSAGADEKSALQVQQSANLLRAKLGVDAEETPLLLFIARFIPAKGLTDVLDACAILRDEGRAFRLLCLGDGAARAAAEAQAARLQLAEQVRFFGYVPEAETGEFYTGSTILVFPTYHYEGFPMVIFKSVAAGLPIITTRIRAAADYLREPDHCLWVEPRNPQMLAEKITQLLDQTEARAAMRRHNLELARQFTARVVAPEYLEIYNQLAKT
;
A
#
# COMPACT_ATOMS: atom_id res chain seq x y z
N MET A 1 4.60 -17.52 -10.29
CA MET A 1 4.55 -16.29 -9.49
C MET A 1 4.17 -16.61 -8.06
N GLY A 2 4.94 -16.08 -7.08
CA GLY A 2 4.64 -16.21 -5.66
C GLY A 2 3.58 -15.20 -5.23
N MET A 3 2.38 -15.66 -4.96
CA MET A 3 1.22 -14.84 -4.60
C MET A 3 1.05 -14.70 -3.10
N PRO A 4 0.54 -13.57 -2.61
CA PRO A 4 0.16 -13.45 -1.20
C PRO A 4 -0.94 -14.45 -0.85
N ASP A 5 -0.99 -14.88 0.41
CA ASP A 5 -2.11 -15.68 0.91
C ASP A 5 -3.42 -14.85 0.81
N ARG A 6 -4.45 -15.42 0.19
CA ARG A 6 -5.75 -14.76 -0.03
C ARG A 6 -6.43 -14.30 1.27
N GLU A 7 -6.13 -14.95 2.38
CA GLU A 7 -6.60 -14.54 3.71
C GLU A 7 -5.71 -13.48 4.38
N SER A 8 -4.60 -13.05 3.73
CA SER A 8 -3.76 -11.99 4.25
C SER A 8 -4.46 -10.63 4.07
N LEU A 9 -4.23 -9.75 5.02
CA LEU A 9 -4.70 -8.37 4.95
C LEU A 9 -3.58 -7.49 4.38
N GLY A 10 -3.93 -6.55 3.51
CA GLY A 10 -2.99 -5.53 3.05
C GLY A 10 -2.90 -5.38 1.53
N GLY A 11 -2.08 -4.41 1.12
CA GLY A 11 -1.93 -3.97 -0.26
C GLY A 11 -1.67 -5.07 -1.31
N PRO A 12 -0.77 -6.03 -1.05
CA PRO A 12 -0.44 -7.07 -2.04
C PRO A 12 -1.62 -7.95 -2.45
N VAL A 13 -2.53 -8.25 -1.52
CA VAL A 13 -3.73 -9.03 -1.82
C VAL A 13 -4.67 -8.30 -2.77
N ALA A 14 -4.65 -6.98 -2.72
CA ALA A 14 -5.48 -6.14 -3.59
C ALA A 14 -4.85 -5.89 -4.97
N CYS A 15 -3.51 -5.78 -5.07
CA CYS A 15 -2.84 -5.39 -6.31
C CYS A 15 -2.40 -6.55 -7.20
N GLU A 16 -2.11 -7.73 -6.63
CA GLU A 16 -1.56 -8.84 -7.43
C GLU A 16 -2.59 -9.58 -8.31
N PRO A 17 -3.83 -9.86 -7.87
CA PRO A 17 -4.79 -10.55 -8.72
C PRO A 17 -5.12 -9.81 -10.03
N PRO A 18 -5.44 -8.50 -10.05
CA PRO A 18 -5.68 -7.78 -11.30
C PRO A 18 -4.42 -7.66 -12.17
N PHE A 19 -3.23 -7.61 -11.57
CA PHE A 19 -1.95 -7.65 -12.29
C PHE A 19 -1.79 -8.99 -13.05
N VAL A 20 -2.00 -10.12 -12.37
CA VAL A 20 -1.91 -11.46 -13.00
C VAL A 20 -2.96 -11.64 -14.10
N ALA A 21 -4.20 -11.16 -13.87
CA ALA A 21 -5.25 -11.23 -14.86
C ALA A 21 -4.85 -10.50 -16.16
N GLU A 22 -4.23 -9.32 -16.04
CA GLU A 22 -3.78 -8.56 -17.21
C GLU A 22 -2.57 -9.20 -17.90
N LEU A 23 -1.60 -9.77 -17.18
CA LEU A 23 -0.51 -10.52 -17.78
C LEU A 23 -1.04 -11.67 -18.65
N ARG A 24 -2.04 -12.42 -18.15
CA ARG A 24 -2.70 -13.49 -18.93
C ARG A 24 -3.41 -12.95 -20.16
N ARG A 25 -4.07 -11.79 -20.04
CA ARG A 25 -4.68 -11.12 -21.20
C ARG A 25 -3.66 -10.73 -22.27
N LEU A 26 -2.44 -10.41 -21.85
CA LEU A 26 -1.31 -10.12 -22.76
C LEU A 26 -0.64 -11.39 -23.32
N GLY A 27 -1.18 -12.57 -23.04
CA GLY A 27 -0.67 -13.85 -23.55
C GLY A 27 0.46 -14.46 -22.73
N VAL A 28 0.74 -13.93 -21.53
CA VAL A 28 1.76 -14.48 -20.62
C VAL A 28 1.17 -15.68 -19.87
N GLU A 29 1.84 -16.82 -19.92
CA GLU A 29 1.50 -17.96 -19.07
C GLU A 29 1.95 -17.70 -17.64
N VAL A 30 1.00 -17.69 -16.70
CA VAL A 30 1.28 -17.41 -15.26
C VAL A 30 0.78 -18.56 -14.41
N ALA A 31 1.73 -19.30 -13.82
CA ALA A 31 1.46 -20.24 -12.74
C ALA A 31 1.56 -19.51 -11.38
N GLU A 32 0.53 -19.67 -10.56
CA GLU A 32 0.43 -19.04 -9.23
C GLU A 32 0.70 -20.05 -8.13
N GLU A 33 1.48 -19.65 -7.13
CA GLU A 33 1.72 -20.44 -5.94
C GLU A 33 1.70 -19.53 -4.70
N THR A 34 1.11 -19.96 -3.61
CA THR A 34 1.06 -19.18 -2.38
C THR A 34 2.45 -18.97 -1.78
N TYR A 35 2.83 -17.70 -1.60
CA TYR A 35 4.09 -17.28 -1.02
C TYR A 35 3.83 -16.36 0.18
N VAL A 36 3.67 -16.98 1.36
CA VAL A 36 3.19 -16.30 2.57
C VAL A 36 4.25 -15.35 3.11
N TYR A 37 3.88 -14.09 3.35
CA TYR A 37 4.70 -13.12 4.06
C TYR A 37 3.83 -12.24 5.00
N GLY A 38 4.49 -11.53 5.92
CA GLY A 38 3.82 -10.61 6.85
C GLY A 38 3.35 -11.23 8.17
N GLY A 39 2.53 -10.50 8.90
CA GLY A 39 2.19 -10.72 10.31
C GLY A 39 1.60 -12.09 10.72
N LYS A 40 1.05 -12.87 9.78
CA LYS A 40 0.58 -14.24 10.07
C LYS A 40 1.75 -15.21 10.36
N LEU A 41 2.93 -14.97 9.80
CA LEU A 41 4.11 -15.78 10.08
C LEU A 41 4.56 -15.64 11.54
N SER A 42 4.42 -14.49 12.16
CA SER A 42 4.88 -14.24 13.53
C SER A 42 4.09 -15.03 14.59
N ARG A 43 2.84 -15.40 14.31
CA ARG A 43 1.98 -16.16 15.23
C ARG A 43 2.04 -17.67 15.03
N THR A 44 2.78 -18.15 14.03
CA THR A 44 2.87 -19.58 13.70
C THR A 44 4.09 -20.21 14.39
N PRO A 45 4.03 -21.41 15.00
CA PRO A 45 5.17 -22.09 15.56
C PRO A 45 6.31 -22.28 14.54
N LEU A 46 7.57 -22.18 14.99
CA LEU A 46 8.74 -22.22 14.11
C LEU A 46 8.77 -23.47 13.22
N ARG A 47 8.42 -24.64 13.78
CA ARG A 47 8.35 -25.89 12.99
C ARG A 47 7.39 -25.80 11.82
N GLN A 48 6.22 -25.21 12.02
CA GLN A 48 5.23 -25.05 10.94
C GLN A 48 5.71 -24.04 9.88
N ARG A 49 6.45 -23.00 10.30
CA ARG A 49 7.05 -22.05 9.34
C ARG A 49 8.08 -22.74 8.46
N VAL A 50 8.97 -23.53 9.03
CA VAL A 50 9.97 -24.29 8.29
C VAL A 50 9.30 -25.26 7.31
N VAL A 51 8.32 -26.04 7.77
CA VAL A 51 7.58 -26.97 6.91
C VAL A 51 6.89 -26.24 5.74
N ARG A 52 6.28 -25.07 5.99
CA ARG A 52 5.66 -24.25 4.94
C ARG A 52 6.67 -23.77 3.91
N VAL A 53 7.81 -23.23 4.35
CA VAL A 53 8.89 -22.78 3.44
C VAL A 53 9.38 -23.94 2.57
N LEU A 54 9.66 -25.09 3.17
CA LEU A 54 10.10 -26.28 2.44
C LEU A 54 9.04 -26.79 1.45
N ALA A 55 7.79 -26.81 1.87
CA ALA A 55 6.67 -27.22 1.00
C ALA A 55 6.50 -26.24 -0.19
N THR A 56 6.57 -24.94 0.06
CA THR A 56 6.49 -23.91 -1.01
C THR A 56 7.68 -24.04 -1.95
N ALA A 57 8.90 -24.16 -1.45
CA ALA A 57 10.09 -24.32 -2.28
C ALA A 57 10.02 -25.61 -3.15
N ARG A 58 9.50 -26.71 -2.58
CA ARG A 58 9.27 -27.95 -3.35
C ARG A 58 8.22 -27.76 -4.47
N ARG A 59 7.12 -27.03 -4.20
CA ARG A 59 6.11 -26.74 -5.21
C ARG A 59 6.69 -25.88 -6.34
N PHE A 60 7.42 -24.80 -6.03
CA PHE A 60 8.12 -24.03 -7.05
C PHE A 60 9.12 -24.87 -7.83
N SER A 61 9.95 -25.69 -7.15
CA SER A 61 10.90 -26.57 -7.82
C SER A 61 10.24 -27.58 -8.75
N ARG A 62 9.04 -28.06 -8.41
CA ARG A 62 8.27 -28.94 -9.26
C ARG A 62 7.76 -28.20 -10.51
N LEU A 63 7.10 -27.04 -10.32
CA LEU A 63 6.61 -26.20 -11.41
C LEU A 63 7.72 -25.81 -12.39
N LEU A 64 8.88 -25.39 -11.88
CA LEU A 64 10.03 -25.01 -12.70
C LEU A 64 10.72 -26.18 -13.41
N ARG A 65 10.38 -27.44 -13.08
CA ARG A 65 10.85 -28.63 -13.79
C ARG A 65 9.82 -29.16 -14.79
N GLU A 66 8.53 -28.98 -14.48
CA GLU A 66 7.42 -29.47 -15.30
C GLU A 66 7.15 -28.55 -16.50
N ALA A 67 7.51 -27.28 -16.38
CA ALA A 67 7.36 -26.29 -17.46
C ALA A 67 8.58 -25.35 -17.51
N GLU A 68 8.92 -24.90 -18.72
CA GLU A 68 9.99 -23.93 -18.95
C GLU A 68 9.45 -22.53 -18.71
N PHE A 69 9.71 -21.99 -17.49
CA PHE A 69 9.39 -20.60 -17.16
C PHE A 69 10.64 -19.73 -17.28
N ASP A 70 10.49 -18.55 -17.89
CA ASP A 70 11.56 -17.57 -18.00
C ASP A 70 11.80 -16.82 -16.70
N ILE A 71 10.74 -16.54 -15.94
CA ILE A 71 10.79 -15.69 -14.74
C ILE A 71 10.12 -16.37 -13.54
N LEU A 72 10.80 -16.37 -12.42
CA LEU A 72 10.24 -16.60 -11.09
C LEU A 72 10.04 -15.26 -10.40
N HIS A 73 8.81 -14.75 -10.37
CA HIS A 73 8.48 -13.54 -9.61
C HIS A 73 8.05 -13.89 -8.18
N LEU A 74 8.75 -13.35 -7.20
CA LEU A 74 8.46 -13.51 -5.78
C LEU A 74 7.99 -12.18 -5.18
N ASN A 75 6.78 -12.16 -4.63
CA ASN A 75 6.30 -11.04 -3.82
C ASN A 75 6.81 -11.18 -2.39
N SER A 76 7.52 -10.19 -1.89
CA SER A 76 8.20 -10.23 -0.59
C SER A 76 8.16 -8.87 0.13
N SER A 77 8.75 -8.82 1.31
CA SER A 77 9.10 -7.59 2.01
C SER A 77 10.58 -7.64 2.40
N PHE A 78 11.22 -6.48 2.47
CA PHE A 78 12.61 -6.40 2.87
C PHE A 78 12.69 -6.23 4.39
N ASP A 79 12.39 -7.32 5.11
CA ASP A 79 12.52 -7.47 6.56
C ASP A 79 13.20 -8.80 6.89
N THR A 80 13.70 -8.93 8.12
CA THR A 80 14.49 -10.10 8.54
C THR A 80 13.77 -11.43 8.31
N MET A 81 12.48 -11.51 8.62
CA MET A 81 11.74 -12.77 8.53
C MET A 81 11.42 -13.16 7.09
N ALA A 82 11.10 -12.19 6.26
CA ALA A 82 10.89 -12.40 4.85
C ALA A 82 12.19 -12.80 4.15
N LEU A 83 13.32 -12.14 4.46
CA LEU A 83 14.63 -12.48 3.90
C LEU A 83 15.09 -13.88 4.29
N LEU A 84 14.82 -14.35 5.51
CA LEU A 84 15.12 -15.75 5.90
C LEU A 84 14.33 -16.76 5.06
N ARG A 85 13.04 -16.50 4.83
CA ARG A 85 12.20 -17.30 3.95
C ARG A 85 12.73 -17.26 2.51
N ASP A 86 13.05 -16.07 2.00
CA ASP A 86 13.52 -15.88 0.63
C ASP A 86 14.85 -16.59 0.42
N ALA A 87 15.80 -16.46 1.35
CA ALA A 87 17.06 -17.15 1.31
C ALA A 87 16.90 -18.68 1.26
N ALA A 88 16.05 -19.24 2.13
CA ALA A 88 15.75 -20.67 2.13
C ALA A 88 15.09 -21.11 0.84
N THR A 89 14.12 -20.35 0.33
CA THR A 89 13.43 -20.65 -0.94
C THR A 89 14.43 -20.62 -2.11
N ILE A 90 15.18 -19.53 -2.26
CA ILE A 90 16.16 -19.36 -3.35
C ILE A 90 17.25 -20.46 -3.31
N GLN A 91 17.73 -20.83 -2.11
CA GLN A 91 18.72 -21.89 -1.97
C GLN A 91 18.18 -23.25 -2.40
N LEU A 92 16.92 -23.55 -2.10
CA LEU A 92 16.29 -24.83 -2.45
C LEU A 92 15.86 -24.92 -3.93
N LEU A 93 15.72 -23.78 -4.60
CA LEU A 93 15.34 -23.70 -6.02
C LEU A 93 16.52 -23.89 -6.98
N ARG A 94 17.77 -23.75 -6.53
CA ARG A 94 18.93 -23.87 -7.42
C ARG A 94 19.32 -25.33 -7.65
N PRO A 95 19.70 -25.68 -8.88
CA PRO A 95 19.78 -24.86 -10.09
C PRO A 95 18.41 -24.65 -10.77
N THR A 96 18.08 -23.41 -11.16
CA THR A 96 16.94 -23.08 -12.02
C THR A 96 17.42 -22.28 -13.22
N ARG A 97 16.77 -22.47 -14.38
CA ARG A 97 16.98 -21.65 -15.57
C ARG A 97 16.19 -20.34 -15.51
N ALA A 98 15.09 -20.32 -14.76
CA ALA A 98 14.27 -19.12 -14.60
C ALA A 98 15.04 -18.02 -13.87
N ARG A 99 14.94 -16.79 -14.36
CA ARG A 99 15.45 -15.58 -13.70
C ARG A 99 14.61 -15.25 -12.48
N ILE A 100 15.22 -14.91 -11.39
CA ILE A 100 14.55 -14.61 -10.12
C ILE A 100 14.34 -13.09 -10.02
N PHE A 101 13.09 -12.67 -10.11
CA PHE A 101 12.67 -11.30 -9.84
C PHE A 101 11.97 -11.24 -8.48
N VAL A 102 12.45 -10.39 -7.56
CA VAL A 102 11.81 -10.18 -6.25
C VAL A 102 11.24 -8.79 -6.18
N LYS A 103 9.95 -8.68 -5.93
CA LYS A 103 9.28 -7.41 -5.65
C LYS A 103 9.15 -7.23 -4.15
N PHE A 104 9.75 -6.17 -3.61
CA PHE A 104 9.59 -5.80 -2.20
C PHE A 104 8.44 -4.82 -2.02
N HIS A 105 7.40 -5.22 -1.28
CA HIS A 105 6.23 -4.38 -0.96
C HIS A 105 6.48 -3.34 0.15
N GLY A 106 7.68 -3.28 0.65
CA GLY A 106 8.21 -2.34 1.62
C GLY A 106 9.59 -2.77 2.05
N SER A 107 10.43 -1.82 2.42
CA SER A 107 11.81 -2.08 2.80
C SER A 107 12.17 -1.38 4.11
N ASP A 108 12.82 -2.13 5.00
CA ASP A 108 13.46 -1.59 6.19
C ASP A 108 14.93 -1.28 5.87
N ALA A 109 15.24 0.00 5.63
CA ALA A 109 16.59 0.45 5.28
C ALA A 109 17.62 0.18 6.42
N ALA A 110 17.17 0.07 7.69
CA ALA A 110 18.04 -0.23 8.81
C ALA A 110 18.75 -1.59 8.69
N LEU A 111 18.23 -2.49 7.84
CA LEU A 111 18.92 -3.77 7.54
C LEU A 111 20.24 -3.59 6.80
N PHE A 112 20.43 -2.50 6.07
CA PHE A 112 21.71 -2.19 5.43
C PHE A 112 22.75 -1.67 6.41
N GLU A 113 22.31 -1.02 7.49
CA GLU A 113 23.16 -0.39 8.51
C GLU A 113 23.39 -1.29 9.74
N THR A 114 22.82 -2.49 9.73
CA THR A 114 22.91 -3.40 10.88
C THR A 114 24.35 -3.81 11.20
N ASN A 115 24.71 -3.79 12.48
CA ASN A 115 25.99 -4.28 12.97
C ASN A 115 26.06 -5.80 13.11
N ARG A 116 24.93 -6.52 12.95
CA ARG A 116 24.86 -7.98 13.08
C ARG A 116 25.39 -8.64 11.80
N ALA A 117 26.51 -9.34 11.91
CA ALA A 117 27.18 -10.00 10.78
C ALA A 117 26.26 -11.00 10.06
N GLU A 118 25.44 -11.74 10.80
CA GLU A 118 24.50 -12.72 10.28
C GLU A 118 23.43 -12.07 9.38
N LEU A 119 22.90 -10.93 9.81
CA LEU A 119 21.89 -10.20 9.01
C LEU A 119 22.52 -9.59 7.76
N ARG A 120 23.72 -9.03 7.87
CA ARG A 120 24.46 -8.55 6.67
C ARG A 120 24.73 -9.70 5.69
N SER A 121 25.12 -10.86 6.19
CA SER A 121 25.36 -12.04 5.36
C SER A 121 24.07 -12.52 4.70
N LEU A 122 22.92 -12.51 5.42
CA LEU A 122 21.62 -12.85 4.88
C LEU A 122 21.19 -11.89 3.76
N VAL A 123 21.29 -10.57 3.99
CA VAL A 123 20.98 -9.54 2.99
C VAL A 123 21.85 -9.77 1.73
N ARG A 124 23.17 -9.88 1.88
CA ARG A 124 24.08 -10.13 0.75
C ARG A 124 23.73 -11.43 0.02
N PHE A 125 23.42 -12.50 0.76
CA PHE A 125 23.07 -13.79 0.19
C PHE A 125 21.85 -13.68 -0.73
N VAL A 126 20.77 -13.02 -0.29
CA VAL A 126 19.55 -12.85 -1.08
C VAL A 126 19.83 -11.95 -2.28
N LEU A 127 20.37 -10.75 -2.06
CA LEU A 127 20.57 -9.75 -3.11
C LEU A 127 21.56 -10.20 -4.20
N ALA A 128 22.56 -11.03 -3.86
CA ALA A 128 23.50 -11.60 -4.83
C ALA A 128 22.88 -12.68 -5.73
N ARG A 129 21.75 -13.27 -5.33
CA ARG A 129 21.14 -14.42 -6.01
C ARG A 129 19.87 -14.10 -6.77
N VAL A 130 19.39 -12.88 -6.68
CA VAL A 130 18.26 -12.39 -7.49
C VAL A 130 18.78 -11.68 -8.73
N ASP A 131 18.08 -11.86 -9.84
CA ASP A 131 18.43 -11.26 -11.13
C ASP A 131 17.81 -9.87 -11.28
N GLY A 132 16.62 -9.64 -10.69
CA GLY A 132 15.95 -8.35 -10.67
C GLY A 132 15.25 -8.06 -9.34
N ILE A 133 15.20 -6.79 -8.96
CA ILE A 133 14.60 -6.30 -7.72
C ILE A 133 13.61 -5.19 -8.06
N GLY A 134 12.34 -5.45 -7.82
CA GLY A 134 11.26 -4.46 -7.92
C GLY A 134 11.10 -3.69 -6.60
N LEU A 135 11.27 -2.39 -6.66
CA LEU A 135 11.13 -1.47 -5.54
C LEU A 135 10.01 -0.48 -5.82
N LEU A 136 9.28 -0.06 -4.82
CA LEU A 136 8.04 0.69 -5.01
C LEU A 136 8.23 2.22 -4.97
N SER A 137 9.47 2.69 -4.75
CA SER A 137 9.80 4.12 -4.75
C SER A 137 11.24 4.39 -5.18
N ALA A 138 11.48 5.62 -5.64
CA ALA A 138 12.82 6.11 -5.96
C ALA A 138 13.72 6.16 -4.72
N GLU A 139 13.16 6.50 -3.54
CA GLU A 139 13.88 6.47 -2.26
C GLU A 139 14.38 5.06 -1.95
N GLU A 140 13.54 4.03 -2.10
CA GLU A 140 13.96 2.64 -1.87
C GLU A 140 15.07 2.24 -2.84
N ARG A 141 14.94 2.56 -4.13
CA ARG A 141 15.99 2.30 -5.13
C ARG A 141 17.31 2.94 -4.74
N GLU A 142 17.29 4.17 -4.27
CA GLU A 142 18.50 4.87 -3.84
C GLU A 142 19.12 4.23 -2.59
N ASN A 143 18.32 3.77 -1.63
CA ASN A 143 18.81 3.05 -0.45
C ASN A 143 19.53 1.74 -0.83
N PHE A 144 18.95 0.97 -1.77
CA PHE A 144 19.60 -0.26 -2.29
C PHE A 144 20.88 0.07 -3.07
N ARG A 145 20.90 1.12 -3.85
CA ARG A 145 22.07 1.57 -4.61
C ARG A 145 23.22 1.98 -3.66
N ARG A 146 22.91 2.74 -2.60
CA ARG A 146 23.90 3.12 -1.56
C ARG A 146 24.44 1.91 -0.80
N ALA A 147 23.63 0.88 -0.66
CA ALA A 147 24.05 -0.39 -0.05
C ALA A 147 24.92 -1.25 -1.00
N GLY A 148 25.25 -0.77 -2.21
CA GLY A 148 26.14 -1.45 -3.15
C GLY A 148 25.44 -2.45 -4.07
N VAL A 149 24.11 -2.41 -4.17
CA VAL A 149 23.39 -3.25 -5.14
C VAL A 149 23.53 -2.64 -6.54
N GLU A 150 23.85 -3.48 -7.52
CA GLU A 150 24.05 -3.07 -8.91
C GLU A 150 22.78 -2.42 -9.49
N GLY A 151 22.91 -1.21 -10.02
CA GLY A 151 21.79 -0.42 -10.50
C GLY A 151 20.97 -1.08 -11.61
N GLN A 152 21.57 -1.92 -12.43
CA GLN A 152 20.92 -2.68 -13.50
C GLN A 152 19.93 -3.73 -12.99
N LYS A 153 20.04 -4.13 -11.72
CA LYS A 153 19.08 -5.04 -11.06
C LYS A 153 17.92 -4.31 -10.38
N LEU A 154 17.97 -2.98 -10.27
CA LEU A 154 17.03 -2.18 -9.49
C LEU A 154 15.99 -1.50 -10.38
N PHE A 155 14.75 -1.93 -10.26
CA PHE A 155 13.61 -1.41 -11.01
C PHE A 155 12.64 -0.71 -10.04
N VAL A 156 12.26 0.54 -10.34
CA VAL A 156 11.13 1.18 -9.65
C VAL A 156 9.87 0.72 -10.36
N VAL A 157 9.00 0.06 -9.61
CA VAL A 157 7.78 -0.57 -10.13
C VAL A 157 6.55 -0.06 -9.39
N LYS A 158 5.39 -0.17 -10.03
CA LYS A 158 4.11 0.26 -9.49
C LYS A 158 3.30 -0.94 -8.98
N ASN A 159 2.42 -0.69 -8.02
CA ASN A 159 1.31 -1.60 -7.73
C ASN A 159 0.13 -1.26 -8.64
N VAL A 160 -0.59 -2.29 -9.04
CA VAL A 160 -1.90 -2.10 -9.68
C VAL A 160 -2.87 -1.57 -8.62
N VAL A 161 -3.56 -0.50 -8.98
CA VAL A 161 -4.67 0.04 -8.19
C VAL A 161 -5.93 -0.21 -8.96
N SER A 162 -6.79 -1.08 -8.45
CA SER A 162 -8.11 -1.29 -9.03
C SER A 162 -8.93 -0.03 -8.82
N ALA A 163 -9.19 0.68 -9.90
CA ALA A 163 -9.99 1.88 -9.90
C ALA A 163 -11.46 1.49 -9.73
N GLY A 164 -11.95 1.56 -8.51
CA GLY A 164 -13.40 1.49 -8.29
C GLY A 164 -14.16 2.64 -8.97
N ALA A 165 -13.45 3.66 -9.47
CA ALA A 165 -14.04 4.82 -10.12
C ALA A 165 -13.94 4.82 -11.65
N ASP A 166 -12.95 4.16 -12.27
CA ASP A 166 -12.83 4.12 -13.75
C ASP A 166 -13.96 3.32 -14.41
N GLU A 167 -14.63 2.44 -13.66
CA GLU A 167 -15.78 1.67 -14.13
C GLU A 167 -17.13 2.25 -13.66
N LYS A 168 -17.11 3.22 -12.72
CA LYS A 168 -18.34 3.85 -12.21
C LYS A 168 -18.58 5.18 -12.90
N SER A 169 -19.76 5.34 -13.44
CA SER A 169 -20.21 6.65 -13.93
C SER A 169 -20.28 7.68 -12.80
N ALA A 170 -20.22 8.98 -13.12
CA ALA A 170 -20.37 10.06 -12.14
C ALA A 170 -21.65 9.89 -11.30
N LEU A 171 -22.71 9.38 -11.92
CA LEU A 171 -24.01 9.09 -11.26
C LEU A 171 -23.86 7.99 -10.19
N GLN A 172 -23.11 6.91 -10.49
CA GLN A 172 -22.88 5.81 -9.53
C GLN A 172 -21.98 6.25 -8.36
N VAL A 173 -21.01 7.12 -8.61
CA VAL A 173 -20.19 7.72 -7.55
C VAL A 173 -21.07 8.57 -6.63
N GLN A 174 -21.95 9.42 -7.19
CA GLN A 174 -22.88 10.23 -6.41
C GLN A 174 -23.87 9.37 -5.62
N GLN A 175 -24.41 8.32 -6.20
CA GLN A 175 -25.28 7.37 -5.51
C GLN A 175 -24.57 6.67 -4.35
N SER A 176 -23.31 6.24 -4.53
CA SER A 176 -22.52 5.65 -3.46
C SER A 176 -22.28 6.63 -2.31
N ALA A 177 -21.99 7.90 -2.63
CA ALA A 177 -21.82 8.94 -1.64
C ALA A 177 -23.11 9.20 -0.84
N ASN A 178 -24.26 9.26 -1.52
CA ASN A 178 -25.56 9.47 -0.87
C ASN A 178 -25.93 8.29 0.03
N LEU A 179 -25.66 7.06 -0.41
CA LEU A 179 -25.88 5.85 0.41
C LEU A 179 -25.02 5.83 1.67
N LEU A 180 -23.75 6.21 1.57
CA LEU A 180 -22.87 6.31 2.73
C LEU A 180 -23.41 7.35 3.73
N ARG A 181 -23.79 8.54 3.25
CA ARG A 181 -24.34 9.62 4.09
C ARG A 181 -25.65 9.19 4.78
N ALA A 182 -26.54 8.53 4.05
CA ALA A 182 -27.78 7.98 4.62
C ALA A 182 -27.50 6.95 5.72
N LYS A 183 -26.53 6.04 5.51
CA LYS A 183 -26.09 5.07 6.54
C LYS A 183 -25.49 5.75 7.78
N LEU A 184 -24.94 6.93 7.63
CA LEU A 184 -24.33 7.71 8.71
C LEU A 184 -25.34 8.60 9.44
N GLY A 185 -26.55 8.79 8.89
CA GLY A 185 -27.54 9.74 9.39
C GLY A 185 -27.06 11.20 9.27
N VAL A 186 -26.25 11.49 8.24
CA VAL A 186 -25.68 12.82 7.99
C VAL A 186 -26.39 13.42 6.79
N ASP A 187 -26.91 14.64 6.92
CA ASP A 187 -27.56 15.36 5.83
C ASP A 187 -26.62 15.53 4.63
N ALA A 188 -27.18 15.35 3.43
CA ALA A 188 -26.45 15.01 2.23
C ALA A 188 -25.39 16.04 1.79
N GLU A 189 -25.50 17.31 2.13
CA GLU A 189 -24.66 18.37 1.53
C GLU A 189 -23.87 19.24 2.55
N GLU A 190 -24.25 19.29 3.82
CA GLU A 190 -23.71 20.29 4.75
C GLU A 190 -22.52 19.82 5.60
N THR A 191 -22.38 18.51 5.87
CA THR A 191 -21.30 18.03 6.76
C THR A 191 -20.20 17.32 5.99
N PRO A 192 -18.97 17.87 5.91
CA PRO A 192 -17.83 17.22 5.29
C PRO A 192 -17.46 15.91 5.98
N LEU A 193 -17.15 14.87 5.17
CA LEU A 193 -16.68 13.57 5.65
C LEU A 193 -15.17 13.45 5.46
N LEU A 194 -14.44 13.41 6.57
CA LEU A 194 -13.02 13.14 6.60
C LEU A 194 -12.81 11.63 6.69
N LEU A 195 -11.93 11.06 5.89
CA LEU A 195 -11.63 9.62 5.88
C LEU A 195 -10.24 9.36 6.46
N PHE A 196 -10.17 8.51 7.46
CA PHE A 196 -8.93 7.85 7.89
C PHE A 196 -9.09 6.34 7.76
N ILE A 197 -8.22 5.71 6.98
CA ILE A 197 -8.26 4.26 6.77
C ILE A 197 -6.87 3.66 6.89
N ALA A 198 -6.65 2.79 7.88
CA ALA A 198 -5.36 2.15 8.14
C ALA A 198 -5.48 1.00 9.13
N ARG A 199 -4.41 0.20 9.24
CA ARG A 199 -4.17 -0.56 10.46
C ARG A 199 -3.84 0.41 11.60
N PHE A 200 -4.54 0.34 12.72
CA PHE A 200 -4.34 1.25 13.85
C PHE A 200 -3.07 0.90 14.62
N ILE A 201 -1.97 1.50 14.18
CA ILE A 201 -0.67 1.53 14.84
C ILE A 201 -0.21 3.00 14.94
N PRO A 202 0.60 3.37 15.95
CA PRO A 202 0.97 4.77 16.19
C PRO A 202 1.53 5.47 14.94
N ALA A 203 2.38 4.78 14.17
CA ALA A 203 3.02 5.34 13.00
C ALA A 203 2.08 5.69 11.82
N LYS A 204 0.78 5.38 11.91
CA LYS A 204 -0.23 5.80 10.90
C LYS A 204 -0.82 7.17 11.18
N GLY A 205 -0.55 7.77 12.36
CA GLY A 205 -0.92 9.15 12.67
C GLY A 205 -2.38 9.36 13.07
N LEU A 206 -3.12 8.31 13.49
CA LEU A 206 -4.52 8.48 13.93
C LEU A 206 -4.64 9.43 15.12
N THR A 207 -3.68 9.38 16.05
CA THR A 207 -3.63 10.29 17.18
C THR A 207 -3.50 11.75 16.75
N ASP A 208 -2.67 12.03 15.76
CA ASP A 208 -2.48 13.36 15.20
C ASP A 208 -3.76 13.87 14.51
N VAL A 209 -4.51 12.95 13.85
CA VAL A 209 -5.81 13.26 13.24
C VAL A 209 -6.85 13.61 14.30
N LEU A 210 -6.89 12.89 15.43
CA LEU A 210 -7.82 13.19 16.52
C LEU A 210 -7.51 14.54 17.19
N ASP A 211 -6.23 14.86 17.40
CA ASP A 211 -5.84 16.16 17.93
C ASP A 211 -6.20 17.30 16.95
N ALA A 212 -5.99 17.12 15.64
CA ALA A 212 -6.44 18.08 14.63
C ALA A 212 -7.97 18.24 14.61
N CYS A 213 -8.73 17.16 14.80
CA CYS A 213 -10.18 17.21 14.91
C CYS A 213 -10.65 18.00 16.15
N ALA A 214 -9.91 17.95 17.25
CA ALA A 214 -10.22 18.77 18.42
C ALA A 214 -10.05 20.26 18.12
N ILE A 215 -8.98 20.64 17.40
CA ILE A 215 -8.76 22.02 16.94
C ILE A 215 -9.94 22.48 16.04
N LEU A 216 -10.30 21.69 15.05
CA LEU A 216 -11.41 22.00 14.13
C LEU A 216 -12.75 22.18 14.88
N ARG A 217 -13.03 21.33 15.88
CA ARG A 217 -14.23 21.46 16.73
C ARG A 217 -14.21 22.76 17.52
N ASP A 218 -13.07 23.10 18.14
CA ASP A 218 -12.92 24.32 18.95
C ASP A 218 -13.03 25.58 18.08
N GLU A 219 -12.72 25.49 16.78
CA GLU A 219 -12.96 26.53 15.77
C GLU A 219 -14.44 26.54 15.27
N GLY A 220 -15.29 25.67 15.80
CA GLY A 220 -16.71 25.60 15.41
C GLY A 220 -16.95 24.98 14.03
N ARG A 221 -15.99 24.24 13.47
CA ARG A 221 -16.11 23.61 12.15
C ARG A 221 -17.00 22.37 12.19
N ALA A 222 -17.92 22.28 11.24
CA ALA A 222 -18.72 21.08 11.04
C ALA A 222 -17.93 20.03 10.25
N PHE A 223 -17.85 18.80 10.74
CA PHE A 223 -17.26 17.64 10.05
C PHE A 223 -17.68 16.33 10.71
N ARG A 224 -17.45 15.21 10.01
CA ARG A 224 -17.42 13.85 10.57
C ARG A 224 -16.14 13.16 10.16
N LEU A 225 -15.44 12.53 11.10
CA LEU A 225 -14.27 11.68 10.83
C LEU A 225 -14.68 10.21 10.84
N LEU A 226 -14.42 9.53 9.73
CA LEU A 226 -14.67 8.10 9.54
C LEU A 226 -13.34 7.35 9.71
N CYS A 227 -13.20 6.58 10.80
CA CYS A 227 -12.02 5.81 11.11
C CYS A 227 -12.24 4.34 10.76
N LEU A 228 -11.66 3.88 9.63
CA LEU A 228 -11.73 2.50 9.18
C LEU A 228 -10.44 1.76 9.52
N GLY A 229 -10.56 0.62 10.15
CA GLY A 229 -9.43 -0.23 10.51
C GLY A 229 -9.44 -0.69 11.95
N ASP A 230 -8.45 -1.49 12.29
CA ASP A 230 -8.26 -2.05 13.61
C ASP A 230 -6.75 -2.20 13.91
N GLY A 231 -6.40 -2.45 15.17
CA GLY A 231 -5.01 -2.68 15.56
C GLY A 231 -4.73 -2.32 17.01
N ALA A 232 -3.46 -2.46 17.39
CA ALA A 232 -3.02 -2.29 18.78
C ALA A 232 -3.29 -0.89 19.35
N ALA A 233 -3.40 0.14 18.50
CA ALA A 233 -3.66 1.51 18.92
C ALA A 233 -5.15 1.87 19.04
N ARG A 234 -6.09 0.93 18.75
CA ARG A 234 -7.52 1.23 18.73
C ARG A 234 -8.05 1.75 20.06
N ALA A 235 -7.83 0.99 21.13
CA ALA A 235 -8.32 1.38 22.46
C ALA A 235 -7.77 2.75 22.92
N ALA A 236 -6.49 3.02 22.60
CA ALA A 236 -5.88 4.30 22.90
C ALA A 236 -6.50 5.46 22.08
N ALA A 237 -6.83 5.22 20.80
CA ALA A 237 -7.46 6.21 19.94
C ALA A 237 -8.90 6.51 20.39
N GLU A 238 -9.68 5.48 20.72
CA GLU A 238 -11.05 5.64 21.26
C GLU A 238 -11.04 6.42 22.60
N ALA A 239 -10.11 6.09 23.50
CA ALA A 239 -9.93 6.83 24.77
C ALA A 239 -9.50 8.29 24.53
N GLN A 240 -8.64 8.55 23.53
CA GLN A 240 -8.25 9.91 23.15
C GLN A 240 -9.45 10.69 22.60
N ALA A 241 -10.23 10.11 21.69
CA ALA A 241 -11.43 10.74 21.15
C ALA A 241 -12.43 11.11 22.24
N ALA A 242 -12.64 10.23 23.24
CA ALA A 242 -13.50 10.49 24.38
C ALA A 242 -12.95 11.65 25.25
N ARG A 243 -11.66 11.65 25.58
CA ARG A 243 -11.02 12.73 26.35
C ARG A 243 -11.11 14.08 25.63
N LEU A 244 -10.98 14.06 24.31
CA LEU A 244 -11.12 15.23 23.46
C LEU A 244 -12.58 15.60 23.15
N GLN A 245 -13.57 14.92 23.75
CA GLN A 245 -15.00 15.19 23.53
C GLN A 245 -15.43 15.17 22.05
N LEU A 246 -14.91 14.20 21.28
CA LEU A 246 -15.17 14.05 19.85
C LEU A 246 -16.22 12.96 19.53
N ALA A 247 -17.02 12.55 20.50
CA ALA A 247 -17.97 11.45 20.36
C ALA A 247 -18.97 11.61 19.22
N GLU A 248 -19.37 12.86 18.95
CA GLU A 248 -20.30 13.15 17.86
C GLU A 248 -19.61 13.31 16.51
N GLN A 249 -18.33 13.70 16.49
CA GLN A 249 -17.60 13.94 15.24
C GLN A 249 -16.91 12.70 14.70
N VAL A 250 -16.48 11.75 15.55
CA VAL A 250 -15.64 10.63 15.18
C VAL A 250 -16.39 9.31 15.27
N ARG A 251 -16.35 8.53 14.18
CA ARG A 251 -16.93 7.19 14.13
C ARG A 251 -15.88 6.14 13.80
N PHE A 252 -15.73 5.16 14.68
CA PHE A 252 -14.85 4.00 14.49
C PHE A 252 -15.64 2.82 13.91
N PHE A 253 -15.28 2.36 12.71
CA PHE A 253 -15.96 1.25 12.02
C PHE A 253 -15.34 -0.11 12.31
N GLY A 254 -14.13 -0.14 12.87
CA GLY A 254 -13.36 -1.37 12.93
C GLY A 254 -12.82 -1.78 11.56
N TYR A 255 -12.46 -3.05 11.44
CA TYR A 255 -12.01 -3.60 10.16
C TYR A 255 -13.17 -3.65 9.17
N VAL A 256 -12.98 -3.02 8.03
CA VAL A 256 -13.91 -3.06 6.89
C VAL A 256 -13.25 -3.88 5.77
N PRO A 257 -13.93 -4.92 5.23
CA PRO A 257 -13.40 -5.71 4.12
C PRO A 257 -13.07 -4.83 2.90
N GLU A 258 -12.02 -5.19 2.16
CA GLU A 258 -11.54 -4.44 1.02
C GLU A 258 -12.64 -4.12 -0.03
N ALA A 259 -13.50 -5.11 -0.31
CA ALA A 259 -14.61 -4.97 -1.26
C ALA A 259 -15.66 -3.91 -0.84
N GLU A 260 -15.72 -3.57 0.45
CA GLU A 260 -16.68 -2.63 1.02
C GLU A 260 -16.07 -1.22 1.22
N THR A 261 -14.75 -1.07 1.06
CA THR A 261 -14.08 0.24 1.28
C THR A 261 -14.38 1.26 0.19
N GLY A 262 -14.81 0.83 -0.99
CA GLY A 262 -15.01 1.69 -2.15
C GLY A 262 -16.00 2.83 -1.91
N GLU A 263 -17.09 2.58 -1.17
CA GLU A 263 -18.09 3.62 -0.84
C GLU A 263 -17.50 4.72 0.05
N PHE A 264 -16.55 4.40 0.94
CA PHE A 264 -15.90 5.37 1.80
C PHE A 264 -14.95 6.27 1.02
N TYR A 265 -14.17 5.73 0.08
CA TYR A 265 -13.30 6.54 -0.78
C TYR A 265 -14.11 7.49 -1.68
N THR A 266 -15.22 7.01 -2.27
CA THR A 266 -16.03 7.83 -3.18
C THR A 266 -16.96 8.78 -2.46
N GLY A 267 -17.43 8.44 -1.26
CA GLY A 267 -18.39 9.22 -0.47
C GLY A 267 -17.77 10.24 0.47
N SER A 268 -16.45 10.17 0.72
CA SER A 268 -15.76 11.10 1.60
C SER A 268 -15.38 12.40 0.88
N THR A 269 -15.13 13.44 1.66
CA THR A 269 -14.72 14.76 1.16
C THR A 269 -13.19 14.88 1.05
N ILE A 270 -12.46 14.36 2.02
CA ILE A 270 -11.00 14.45 2.10
C ILE A 270 -10.44 13.18 2.75
N LEU A 271 -9.37 12.59 2.18
CA LEU A 271 -8.53 11.64 2.90
C LEU A 271 -7.58 12.41 3.82
N VAL A 272 -7.54 12.04 5.09
CA VAL A 272 -6.61 12.58 6.09
C VAL A 272 -5.71 11.44 6.57
N PHE A 273 -4.47 11.38 6.05
CA PHE A 273 -3.58 10.25 6.29
C PHE A 273 -2.14 10.70 6.58
N PRO A 274 -1.85 11.27 7.76
CA PRO A 274 -0.54 11.81 8.13
C PRO A 274 0.42 10.71 8.60
N THR A 275 0.59 9.66 7.79
CA THR A 275 1.40 8.49 8.14
C THR A 275 2.90 8.79 8.10
N TYR A 276 3.65 8.26 9.07
CA TYR A 276 5.11 8.23 9.07
C TYR A 276 5.65 6.78 9.12
N HIS A 277 4.79 5.83 8.77
CA HIS A 277 5.18 4.42 8.61
C HIS A 277 5.88 4.21 7.27
N TYR A 278 6.95 3.42 7.27
CA TYR A 278 7.74 3.10 6.07
C TYR A 278 6.98 2.17 5.11
N GLU A 279 6.05 2.74 4.33
CA GLU A 279 5.33 2.02 3.28
C GLU A 279 5.98 2.28 1.92
N GLY A 280 6.32 1.23 1.16
CA GLY A 280 6.85 1.38 -0.21
C GLY A 280 5.83 2.10 -1.11
N PHE A 281 4.61 1.56 -1.16
CA PHE A 281 3.48 2.09 -1.94
C PHE A 281 2.21 2.09 -1.07
N PRO A 282 1.87 3.23 -0.46
CA PRO A 282 0.74 3.32 0.45
C PRO A 282 -0.60 3.21 -0.31
N MET A 283 -1.14 1.99 -0.39
CA MET A 283 -2.35 1.68 -1.16
C MET A 283 -3.54 2.58 -0.83
N VAL A 284 -3.66 3.02 0.43
CA VAL A 284 -4.72 3.95 0.86
C VAL A 284 -4.66 5.27 0.08
N ILE A 285 -3.46 5.83 -0.09
CA ILE A 285 -3.26 7.07 -0.86
C ILE A 285 -3.64 6.84 -2.33
N PHE A 286 -3.13 5.77 -2.96
CA PHE A 286 -3.37 5.54 -4.38
C PHE A 286 -4.81 5.11 -4.70
N LYS A 287 -5.50 4.47 -3.76
CA LYS A 287 -6.96 4.27 -3.87
C LYS A 287 -7.74 5.56 -3.76
N SER A 288 -7.29 6.49 -2.93
CA SER A 288 -7.86 7.84 -2.87
C SER A 288 -7.62 8.59 -4.18
N VAL A 289 -6.42 8.47 -4.78
CA VAL A 289 -6.13 8.98 -6.13
C VAL A 289 -7.10 8.37 -7.15
N ALA A 290 -7.31 7.05 -7.14
CA ALA A 290 -8.21 6.36 -8.05
C ALA A 290 -9.69 6.73 -7.84
N ALA A 291 -10.09 7.11 -6.64
CA ALA A 291 -11.42 7.63 -6.34
C ALA A 291 -11.57 9.14 -6.62
N GLY A 292 -10.49 9.82 -6.98
CA GLY A 292 -10.45 11.27 -7.11
C GLY A 292 -10.66 11.99 -5.77
N LEU A 293 -10.41 11.33 -4.64
CA LEU A 293 -10.56 11.93 -3.32
C LEU A 293 -9.43 12.93 -3.06
N PRO A 294 -9.70 14.18 -2.63
CA PRO A 294 -8.70 15.10 -2.15
C PRO A 294 -7.90 14.52 -0.99
N ILE A 295 -6.59 14.78 -0.93
CA ILE A 295 -5.66 14.07 -0.05
C ILE A 295 -4.86 15.06 0.79
N ILE A 296 -4.80 14.82 2.10
CA ILE A 296 -3.83 15.42 3.01
C ILE A 296 -2.96 14.29 3.57
N THR A 297 -1.66 14.35 3.33
CA THR A 297 -0.74 13.27 3.73
C THR A 297 0.69 13.79 3.94
N THR A 298 1.56 12.92 4.40
CA THR A 298 3.00 13.21 4.57
C THR A 298 3.78 12.83 3.31
N ARG A 299 4.92 13.47 3.10
CA ARG A 299 5.80 13.22 1.95
C ARG A 299 6.64 11.97 2.18
N ILE A 300 6.12 10.81 1.77
CA ILE A 300 6.78 9.51 1.95
C ILE A 300 6.85 8.75 0.62
N ARG A 301 8.01 8.16 0.35
CA ARG A 301 8.27 7.14 -0.70
C ARG A 301 7.45 7.34 -1.99
N ALA A 302 6.66 6.33 -2.43
CA ALA A 302 5.88 6.43 -3.66
C ALA A 302 4.91 7.63 -3.67
N ALA A 303 4.35 8.05 -2.53
CA ALA A 303 3.55 9.27 -2.50
C ALA A 303 4.36 10.50 -2.93
N ALA A 304 5.61 10.61 -2.47
CA ALA A 304 6.52 11.70 -2.88
C ALA A 304 6.95 11.61 -4.35
N ASP A 305 7.00 10.40 -4.92
CA ASP A 305 7.38 10.20 -6.33
C ASP A 305 6.28 10.66 -7.29
N TYR A 306 5.01 10.40 -6.94
CA TYR A 306 3.88 10.58 -7.88
C TYR A 306 3.00 11.79 -7.57
N LEU A 307 2.86 12.19 -6.31
CA LEU A 307 1.97 13.30 -5.95
C LEU A 307 2.70 14.65 -6.00
N ARG A 308 1.97 15.68 -6.36
CA ARG A 308 2.44 17.09 -6.39
C ARG A 308 1.42 17.95 -5.64
N GLU A 309 1.90 18.85 -4.80
CA GLU A 309 1.08 19.90 -4.19
C GLU A 309 1.04 21.12 -5.14
N PRO A 310 -0.12 21.75 -5.35
CA PRO A 310 -1.43 21.43 -4.78
C PRO A 310 -2.29 20.48 -5.64
N ASP A 311 -1.76 19.97 -6.75
CA ASP A 311 -2.53 19.26 -7.77
C ASP A 311 -3.15 17.95 -7.29
N HIS A 312 -2.41 17.19 -6.49
CA HIS A 312 -2.81 15.84 -6.08
C HIS A 312 -3.05 15.71 -4.57
N CYS A 313 -2.38 16.55 -3.76
CA CYS A 313 -2.48 16.50 -2.31
C CYS A 313 -2.05 17.82 -1.67
N LEU A 314 -2.30 17.95 -0.36
CA LEU A 314 -1.57 18.88 0.49
C LEU A 314 -0.63 18.09 1.41
N TRP A 315 0.62 18.54 1.50
CA TRP A 315 1.60 17.93 2.39
C TRP A 315 1.51 18.47 3.81
N VAL A 316 1.69 17.58 4.78
CA VAL A 316 1.82 17.91 6.20
C VAL A 316 3.04 17.23 6.80
N GLU A 317 3.60 17.86 7.83
CA GLU A 317 4.66 17.23 8.60
C GLU A 317 4.08 16.20 9.58
N PRO A 318 4.77 15.06 9.79
CA PRO A 318 4.37 14.10 10.81
C PRO A 318 4.28 14.73 12.19
N ARG A 319 3.33 14.29 13.00
CA ARG A 319 3.15 14.76 14.39
C ARG A 319 2.93 16.27 14.50
N ASN A 320 2.26 16.84 13.53
CA ASN A 320 1.90 18.26 13.52
C ASN A 320 0.38 18.41 13.34
N PRO A 321 -0.42 18.21 14.42
CA PRO A 321 -1.88 18.32 14.36
C PRO A 321 -2.37 19.73 14.03
N GLN A 322 -1.61 20.77 14.42
CA GLN A 322 -1.96 22.15 14.07
C GLN A 322 -1.92 22.37 12.56
N MET A 323 -0.81 22.03 11.90
CA MET A 323 -0.69 22.11 10.44
C MET A 323 -1.74 21.24 9.73
N LEU A 324 -2.05 20.06 10.31
CA LEU A 324 -3.08 19.18 9.78
C LEU A 324 -4.47 19.83 9.82
N ALA A 325 -4.84 20.47 10.91
CA ALA A 325 -6.09 21.21 11.04
C ALA A 325 -6.18 22.38 10.05
N GLU A 326 -5.09 23.14 9.89
CA GLU A 326 -4.99 24.24 8.92
C GLU A 326 -5.20 23.76 7.49
N LYS A 327 -4.56 22.62 7.09
CA LYS A 327 -4.71 22.05 5.75
C LYS A 327 -6.11 21.47 5.51
N ILE A 328 -6.74 20.89 6.54
CA ILE A 328 -8.14 20.45 6.47
C ILE A 328 -9.04 21.67 6.25
N THR A 329 -8.91 22.72 7.07
CA THR A 329 -9.67 23.97 6.94
C THR A 329 -9.49 24.58 5.55
N GLN A 330 -8.25 24.66 5.06
CA GLN A 330 -7.95 25.16 3.70
C GLN A 330 -8.74 24.40 2.63
N LEU A 331 -8.74 23.05 2.65
CA LEU A 331 -9.51 22.29 1.66
C LEU A 331 -11.03 22.37 1.89
N LEU A 332 -11.50 22.47 3.12
CA LEU A 332 -12.94 22.62 3.39
C LEU A 332 -13.49 23.95 2.83
N ASP A 333 -12.72 25.02 2.95
CA ASP A 333 -13.13 26.36 2.49
C ASP A 333 -12.98 26.54 0.97
N GLN A 334 -12.11 25.75 0.30
CA GLN A 334 -11.75 25.90 -1.11
C GLN A 334 -12.39 24.81 -1.98
N THR A 335 -13.67 24.94 -2.30
CA THR A 335 -14.42 23.94 -3.14
C THR A 335 -13.79 23.76 -4.51
N GLU A 336 -13.34 24.83 -5.16
CA GLU A 336 -12.71 24.77 -6.48
C GLU A 336 -11.37 24.04 -6.44
N ALA A 337 -10.56 24.23 -5.38
CA ALA A 337 -9.31 23.52 -5.19
C ALA A 337 -9.56 22.01 -5.01
N ARG A 338 -10.60 21.61 -4.23
CA ARG A 338 -11.00 20.20 -4.12
C ARG A 338 -11.42 19.62 -5.47
N ALA A 339 -12.20 20.37 -6.26
CA ALA A 339 -12.65 19.93 -7.58
C ALA A 339 -11.46 19.79 -8.56
N ALA A 340 -10.48 20.70 -8.52
CA ALA A 340 -9.26 20.61 -9.32
C ALA A 340 -8.42 19.40 -8.91
N MET A 341 -8.17 19.21 -7.62
CA MET A 341 -7.43 18.06 -7.09
C MET A 341 -8.11 16.73 -7.47
N ARG A 342 -9.44 16.67 -7.42
CA ARG A 342 -10.20 15.51 -7.88
C ARG A 342 -9.90 15.16 -9.34
N ARG A 343 -9.92 16.14 -10.24
CA ARG A 343 -9.64 15.92 -11.68
C ARG A 343 -8.23 15.41 -11.89
N HIS A 344 -7.24 16.06 -11.28
CA HIS A 344 -5.82 15.66 -11.38
C HIS A 344 -5.58 14.26 -10.82
N ASN A 345 -6.21 13.92 -9.69
CA ASN A 345 -6.10 12.59 -9.10
C ASN A 345 -6.69 11.51 -10.03
N LEU A 346 -7.85 11.73 -10.63
CA LEU A 346 -8.45 10.78 -11.58
C LEU A 346 -7.58 10.62 -12.85
N GLU A 347 -6.91 11.67 -13.31
CA GLU A 347 -5.97 11.57 -14.42
C GLU A 347 -4.73 10.77 -14.02
N LEU A 348 -4.14 11.08 -12.86
CA LEU A 348 -2.99 10.36 -12.32
C LEU A 348 -3.29 8.88 -12.12
N ALA A 349 -4.51 8.52 -11.69
CA ALA A 349 -4.95 7.16 -11.45
C ALA A 349 -4.75 6.23 -12.66
N ARG A 350 -4.85 6.77 -13.88
CA ARG A 350 -4.67 5.98 -15.12
C ARG A 350 -3.31 5.31 -15.22
N GLN A 351 -2.28 5.88 -14.58
CA GLN A 351 -0.93 5.31 -14.56
C GLN A 351 -0.80 4.05 -13.71
N PHE A 352 -1.78 3.75 -12.87
CA PHE A 352 -1.76 2.62 -11.93
C PHE A 352 -2.74 1.51 -12.32
N THR A 353 -3.40 1.63 -13.46
CA THR A 353 -4.28 0.57 -13.96
C THR A 353 -3.48 -0.66 -14.37
N ALA A 354 -4.10 -1.84 -14.30
CA ALA A 354 -3.46 -3.08 -14.74
C ALA A 354 -2.97 -3.01 -16.19
N ARG A 355 -3.73 -2.33 -17.07
CA ARG A 355 -3.41 -2.12 -18.49
C ARG A 355 -2.12 -1.33 -18.73
N VAL A 356 -1.74 -0.46 -17.80
CA VAL A 356 -0.49 0.32 -17.87
C VAL A 356 0.63 -0.42 -17.14
N VAL A 357 0.37 -0.92 -15.94
CA VAL A 357 1.40 -1.51 -15.08
C VAL A 357 1.90 -2.85 -15.60
N ALA A 358 1.03 -3.73 -16.11
CA ALA A 358 1.45 -5.06 -16.53
C ALA A 358 2.43 -5.04 -17.72
N PRO A 359 2.25 -4.21 -18.77
CA PRO A 359 3.26 -4.04 -19.81
C PRO A 359 4.62 -3.56 -19.32
N GLU A 360 4.67 -2.63 -18.34
CA GLU A 360 5.93 -2.15 -17.75
C GLU A 360 6.70 -3.31 -17.09
N TYR A 361 6.02 -4.21 -16.40
CA TYR A 361 6.65 -5.40 -15.83
C TYR A 361 7.08 -6.39 -16.90
N LEU A 362 6.30 -6.54 -17.98
CA LEU A 362 6.66 -7.43 -19.07
C LEU A 362 7.94 -6.98 -19.77
N GLU A 363 8.17 -5.67 -19.91
CA GLU A 363 9.44 -5.13 -20.41
C GLU A 363 10.62 -5.51 -19.51
N ILE A 364 10.46 -5.38 -18.17
CA ILE A 364 11.47 -5.81 -17.19
C ILE A 364 11.74 -7.31 -17.33
N TYR A 365 10.70 -8.13 -17.40
CA TYR A 365 10.87 -9.58 -17.53
C TYR A 365 11.58 -9.96 -18.83
N ASN A 366 11.24 -9.33 -19.95
CA ASN A 366 11.91 -9.54 -21.22
C ASN A 366 13.39 -9.10 -21.19
N GLN A 367 13.71 -8.04 -20.46
CA GLN A 367 15.09 -7.62 -20.25
C GLN A 367 15.87 -8.68 -19.45
N LEU A 368 15.29 -9.19 -18.35
CA LEU A 368 15.93 -10.20 -17.52
C LEU A 368 16.10 -11.55 -18.23
N ALA A 369 15.14 -11.96 -19.05
CA ALA A 369 15.19 -13.23 -19.78
C ALA A 369 16.29 -13.24 -20.86
N LYS A 370 16.69 -12.09 -21.39
CA LYS A 370 17.76 -11.96 -22.41
C LYS A 370 19.17 -11.98 -21.84
N THR A 371 19.34 -11.71 -20.53
CA THR A 371 20.64 -11.72 -19.83
C THR A 371 20.94 -13.11 -19.25
#